data_33bfa5a23a7648f11abdb02983935a18
#
_entry.id   33bfa5a23a7648f11abdb02983935a18
#
_cell.length_a   1.000
_cell.length_b   1.000
_cell.length_c   1.000
_cell.angle_alpha   90.00
_cell.angle_beta   90.00
_cell.angle_gamma   90.00
#
_symmetry.space_group_name_H-M   'P 1'
#
loop_
_entity.id
_entity.type
_entity.pdbx_description
1 polymer ?
#
loop_
_entity_poly.entity_id
_entity_poly.type
_entity_poly.pdbx_seq_one_letter_code
_entity_poly.pdbx_strand_id
1 'polypeptide(L)'
;MIYYACSYVPMEILFSTGEKFKRLKGSDYSHSNLIHCNLCGYSKAIYSEVMPLEEEDIFIGVDSCDAMRRILDVLDEKAKAQIFSLKLPWKRDHLSEIFLSAEFGRLIEFLNDKLKRKIEYKDLEKGIKDYNSLVDYVTEISSQTYGSEQGRLLTGAFNGK
;
A
#
# COMPACT_ATOMS: atom_id res chain seq x y z
N MET A 1 10.13 7.86 0.56
CA MET A 1 8.97 7.68 -0.35
C MET A 1 8.09 6.55 0.18
N ILE A 2 6.76 6.54 -0.07
CA ILE A 2 5.87 5.48 0.42
C ILE A 2 5.56 4.50 -0.72
N TYR A 3 5.75 3.21 -0.48
CA TYR A 3 5.42 2.13 -1.42
C TYR A 3 4.31 1.25 -0.85
N TYR A 4 3.47 0.71 -1.71
CA TYR A 4 2.41 -0.22 -1.33
C TYR A 4 2.15 -1.24 -2.44
N ALA A 5 1.55 -2.37 -2.12
CA ALA A 5 1.31 -3.44 -3.09
C ALA A 5 -0.18 -3.76 -3.29
N CYS A 6 -0.98 -3.66 -2.23
CA CYS A 6 -2.36 -4.13 -2.22
C CYS A 6 -3.38 -3.00 -2.26
N SER A 7 -4.51 -3.20 -2.94
CA SER A 7 -5.63 -2.25 -3.01
C SER A 7 -6.40 -2.07 -1.68
N TYR A 8 -6.10 -2.89 -0.67
CA TYR A 8 -6.67 -2.70 0.69
C TYR A 8 -5.94 -1.65 1.52
N VAL A 9 -4.83 -1.10 1.05
CA VAL A 9 -4.20 0.05 1.70
C VAL A 9 -5.11 1.26 1.58
N PRO A 10 -5.47 1.93 2.69
CA PRO A 10 -6.37 3.08 2.66
C PRO A 10 -5.70 4.27 1.98
N MET A 11 -6.08 4.52 0.75
CA MET A 11 -5.50 5.59 -0.07
C MET A 11 -5.73 6.96 0.53
N GLU A 12 -6.85 7.16 1.21
CA GLU A 12 -7.20 8.39 1.93
C GLU A 12 -6.13 8.78 2.96
N ILE A 13 -5.58 7.77 3.66
CA ILE A 13 -4.49 7.99 4.61
C ILE A 13 -3.19 8.34 3.86
N LEU A 14 -2.90 7.69 2.72
CA LEU A 14 -1.72 8.05 1.93
C LEU A 14 -1.79 9.48 1.39
N PHE A 15 -2.93 9.88 0.86
CA PHE A 15 -3.16 11.25 0.41
C PHE A 15 -3.02 12.28 1.54
N SER A 16 -3.43 11.94 2.76
CA SER A 16 -3.32 12.82 3.93
C SER A 16 -1.87 13.11 4.36
N THR A 17 -0.93 12.23 3.99
CA THR A 17 0.48 12.45 4.30
C THR A 17 1.10 13.60 3.53
N GLY A 18 0.59 13.93 2.35
CA GLY A 18 1.22 14.87 1.41
C GLY A 18 2.51 14.35 0.76
N GLU A 19 2.90 13.12 1.06
CA GLU A 19 4.10 12.48 0.53
C GLU A 19 3.84 11.80 -0.82
N LYS A 20 4.92 11.59 -1.57
CA LYS A 20 4.84 10.78 -2.79
C LYS A 20 4.70 9.31 -2.43
N PHE A 21 3.77 8.65 -3.08
CA PHE A 21 3.58 7.21 -2.94
C PHE A 21 3.52 6.51 -4.29
N LYS A 22 3.84 5.21 -4.30
CA LYS A 22 3.89 4.41 -5.52
C LYS A 22 3.42 2.98 -5.25
N ARG A 23 2.55 2.49 -6.13
CA ARG A 23 2.15 1.08 -6.11
C ARG A 23 3.24 0.21 -6.77
N LEU A 24 3.66 -0.83 -6.08
CA LEU A 24 4.52 -1.87 -6.64
C LEU A 24 3.69 -2.77 -7.56
N LYS A 25 4.29 -3.18 -8.68
CA LYS A 25 3.57 -3.91 -9.73
C LYS A 25 3.69 -5.43 -9.58
N GLY A 26 4.67 -5.91 -8.82
CA GLY A 26 4.97 -7.33 -8.72
C GLY A 26 5.55 -7.89 -10.02
N SER A 27 6.45 -7.16 -10.65
CA SER A 27 7.06 -7.51 -11.93
C SER A 27 8.55 -7.87 -11.87
N ASP A 28 9.23 -7.59 -10.75
CA ASP A 28 10.63 -7.94 -10.54
C ASP A 28 10.76 -9.28 -9.79
N TYR A 29 11.65 -10.13 -10.25
CA TYR A 29 11.95 -11.45 -9.66
C TYR A 29 13.42 -11.63 -9.32
N SER A 30 14.21 -10.57 -9.33
CA SER A 30 15.68 -10.63 -9.16
C SER A 30 16.11 -11.27 -7.84
N HIS A 31 15.34 -11.09 -6.76
CA HIS A 31 15.61 -11.64 -5.43
C HIS A 31 14.73 -12.85 -5.07
N SER A 32 13.96 -13.38 -6.01
CA SER A 32 13.00 -14.47 -5.76
C SER A 32 13.62 -15.78 -5.24
N ASN A 33 14.91 -16.00 -5.51
CA ASN A 33 15.65 -17.17 -5.06
C ASN A 33 15.97 -17.15 -3.55
N LEU A 34 15.83 -16.00 -2.89
CA LEU A 34 16.12 -15.81 -1.47
C LEU A 34 14.97 -16.21 -0.56
N ILE A 35 13.84 -16.61 -1.13
CA ILE A 35 12.63 -16.98 -0.41
C ILE A 35 12.08 -18.33 -0.85
N HIS A 36 11.22 -18.90 -0.02
CA HIS A 36 10.72 -20.26 -0.21
C HIS A 36 10.02 -20.48 -1.56
N CYS A 37 10.30 -21.60 -2.22
CA CYS A 37 9.78 -21.91 -3.56
C CYS A 37 8.24 -22.00 -3.64
N ASN A 38 7.58 -22.40 -2.56
CA ASN A 38 6.12 -22.57 -2.50
C ASN A 38 5.31 -21.26 -2.39
N LEU A 39 5.98 -20.12 -2.27
CA LEU A 39 5.29 -18.82 -2.27
C LEU A 39 4.84 -18.47 -3.69
N CYS A 40 3.69 -17.78 -3.81
CA CYS A 40 3.15 -17.41 -5.11
C CYS A 40 4.07 -16.40 -5.85
N GLY A 41 3.98 -16.36 -7.18
CA GLY A 41 4.79 -15.49 -8.00
C GLY A 41 4.67 -14.00 -7.63
N TYR A 42 3.45 -13.54 -7.35
CA TYR A 42 3.23 -12.16 -6.97
C TYR A 42 3.95 -11.77 -5.67
N SER A 43 3.84 -12.59 -4.61
CA SER A 43 4.54 -12.31 -3.35
C SER A 43 6.05 -12.32 -3.50
N LYS A 44 6.60 -13.20 -4.35
CA LYS A 44 8.03 -13.23 -4.70
C LYS A 44 8.47 -11.97 -5.41
N ALA A 45 7.67 -11.48 -6.34
CA ALA A 45 7.96 -10.25 -7.07
C ALA A 45 7.90 -9.02 -6.15
N ILE A 46 6.91 -8.94 -5.26
CA ILE A 46 6.85 -7.87 -4.25
C ILE A 46 8.08 -7.90 -3.33
N TYR A 47 8.50 -9.09 -2.88
CA TYR A 47 9.73 -9.23 -2.11
C TYR A 47 10.94 -8.64 -2.88
N SER A 48 11.08 -8.99 -4.16
CA SER A 48 12.18 -8.51 -5.00
C SER A 48 12.14 -6.99 -5.22
N GLU A 49 10.96 -6.39 -5.32
CA GLU A 49 10.81 -4.94 -5.47
C GLU A 49 11.05 -4.17 -4.16
N VAL A 50 10.84 -4.79 -2.99
CA VAL A 50 11.02 -4.14 -1.69
C VAL A 50 12.46 -4.25 -1.19
N MET A 51 13.15 -5.37 -1.45
CA MET A 51 14.52 -5.60 -0.94
C MET A 51 15.54 -4.50 -1.29
N PRO A 52 15.51 -3.85 -2.46
CA PRO A 52 16.45 -2.78 -2.81
C PRO A 52 16.05 -1.40 -2.28
N LEU A 53 14.93 -1.26 -1.56
CA LEU A 53 14.51 0.01 -0.97
C LEU A 53 15.44 0.41 0.17
N GLU A 54 15.63 1.71 0.39
CA GLU A 54 16.52 2.26 1.40
C GLU A 54 15.81 2.58 2.73
N GLU A 55 16.58 2.95 3.76
CA GLU A 55 16.06 3.16 5.12
C GLU A 55 15.02 4.28 5.24
N GLU A 56 15.05 5.26 4.34
CA GLU A 56 14.08 6.36 4.30
C GLU A 56 12.79 5.99 3.59
N ASP A 57 12.77 4.85 2.91
CA ASP A 57 11.59 4.36 2.22
C ASP A 57 10.66 3.61 3.19
N ILE A 58 9.37 3.73 2.94
CA ILE A 58 8.33 3.05 3.70
C ILE A 58 7.62 2.07 2.78
N PHE A 59 7.46 0.83 3.19
CA PHE A 59 6.61 -0.13 2.51
C PHE A 59 5.42 -0.53 3.38
N ILE A 60 4.22 -0.32 2.85
CA ILE A 60 2.95 -0.73 3.48
C ILE A 60 2.46 -1.99 2.78
N GLY A 61 2.62 -3.11 3.45
CA GLY A 61 2.08 -4.39 3.04
C GLY A 61 0.76 -4.69 3.75
N VAL A 62 -0.03 -5.59 3.17
CA VAL A 62 -1.32 -6.02 3.73
C VAL A 62 -1.31 -7.51 3.97
N ASP A 63 -1.68 -7.93 5.17
CA ASP A 63 -1.88 -9.34 5.55
C ASP A 63 -3.18 -9.87 4.93
N SER A 64 -3.21 -9.90 3.59
CA SER A 64 -4.39 -10.31 2.81
C SER A 64 -4.43 -11.81 2.50
N CYS A 65 -3.30 -12.51 2.61
CA CYS A 65 -3.18 -13.95 2.41
C CYS A 65 -1.91 -14.48 3.09
N ASP A 66 -1.83 -15.80 3.25
CA ASP A 66 -0.71 -16.45 3.94
C ASP A 66 0.64 -16.15 3.27
N ALA A 67 0.70 -16.11 1.93
CA ALA A 67 1.93 -15.80 1.22
C ALA A 67 2.42 -14.37 1.51
N MET A 68 1.52 -13.38 1.50
CA MET A 68 1.89 -11.99 1.83
C MET A 68 2.29 -11.85 3.29
N ARG A 69 1.61 -12.52 4.21
CA ARG A 69 2.00 -12.53 5.63
C ARG A 69 3.44 -13.00 5.80
N ARG A 70 3.79 -14.14 5.19
CA ARG A 70 5.15 -14.68 5.26
C ARG A 70 6.20 -13.76 4.67
N ILE A 71 5.88 -13.10 3.56
CA ILE A 71 6.79 -12.12 2.96
C ILE A 71 6.97 -10.90 3.87
N LEU A 72 5.91 -10.41 4.50
CA LEU A 72 6.00 -9.27 5.42
C LEU A 72 6.86 -9.60 6.65
N ASP A 73 6.73 -10.81 7.22
CA ASP A 73 7.58 -11.27 8.32
C ASP A 73 9.07 -11.27 7.91
N VAL A 74 9.38 -11.73 6.69
CA VAL A 74 10.76 -11.78 6.18
C VAL A 74 11.27 -10.38 5.83
N LEU A 75 10.44 -9.52 5.27
CA LEU A 75 10.82 -8.14 4.93
C LEU A 75 11.09 -7.31 6.19
N ASP A 76 10.27 -7.47 7.23
CA ASP A 76 10.48 -6.78 8.51
C ASP A 76 11.84 -7.11 9.14
N GLU A 77 12.34 -8.34 8.92
CA GLU A 77 13.65 -8.78 9.42
C GLU A 77 14.82 -8.37 8.50
N LYS A 78 14.62 -8.36 7.16
CA LYS A 78 15.74 -8.32 6.20
C LYS A 78 15.81 -7.05 5.35
N ALA A 79 14.70 -6.35 5.14
CA ALA A 79 14.71 -5.13 4.34
C ALA A 79 15.31 -3.96 5.11
N LYS A 80 15.94 -3.04 4.42
CA LYS A 80 16.37 -1.76 5.00
C LYS A 80 15.20 -0.81 5.20
N ALA A 81 14.22 -0.87 4.27
CA ALA A 81 13.03 -0.02 4.30
C ALA A 81 12.20 -0.23 5.56
N GLN A 82 11.46 0.79 5.94
CA GLN A 82 10.54 0.74 7.08
C GLN A 82 9.28 -0.03 6.67
N ILE A 83 9.05 -1.20 7.28
CA ILE A 83 7.93 -2.08 6.91
C ILE A 83 6.75 -1.85 7.85
N PHE A 84 5.56 -1.68 7.27
CA PHE A 84 4.29 -1.70 7.99
C PHE A 84 3.41 -2.82 7.48
N SER A 85 2.98 -3.71 8.37
CA SER A 85 2.01 -4.76 8.07
C SER A 85 0.62 -4.34 8.54
N LEU A 86 -0.26 -4.03 7.58
CA LEU A 86 -1.67 -3.74 7.82
C LEU A 86 -2.43 -5.05 7.92
N LYS A 87 -3.10 -5.27 9.03
CA LYS A 87 -3.91 -6.47 9.27
C LYS A 87 -5.36 -6.25 8.85
N LEU A 88 -5.96 -7.24 8.23
CA LEU A 88 -7.36 -7.20 7.83
C LEU A 88 -8.21 -8.12 8.72
N PRO A 89 -9.45 -7.73 9.04
CA PRO A 89 -10.36 -8.59 9.77
C PRO A 89 -10.82 -9.76 8.88
N TRP A 90 -10.99 -10.94 9.47
CA TRP A 90 -11.40 -12.16 8.78
C TRP A 90 -12.91 -12.27 8.57
N LYS A 91 -13.69 -11.50 9.33
CA LYS A 91 -15.15 -11.53 9.32
C LYS A 91 -15.70 -10.12 9.08
N ARG A 92 -16.94 -10.05 8.64
CA ARG A 92 -17.71 -8.81 8.55
C ARG A 92 -18.71 -8.75 9.71
N ASP A 93 -18.30 -8.12 10.80
CA ASP A 93 -19.13 -7.86 11.97
C ASP A 93 -18.72 -6.55 12.63
N HIS A 94 -19.42 -6.12 13.63
CA HIS A 94 -19.13 -4.88 14.37
C HIS A 94 -17.72 -4.88 14.99
N LEU A 95 -17.21 -6.02 15.43
CA LEU A 95 -15.85 -6.13 15.97
C LEU A 95 -14.80 -5.89 14.89
N SER A 96 -15.12 -6.26 13.66
CA SER A 96 -14.23 -6.03 12.49
C SER A 96 -14.07 -4.55 12.18
N GLU A 97 -15.10 -3.76 12.35
CA GLU A 97 -15.05 -2.30 12.17
C GLU A 97 -14.16 -1.65 13.25
N ILE A 98 -14.30 -2.05 14.49
CA ILE A 98 -13.46 -1.59 15.61
C ILE A 98 -12.00 -1.99 15.35
N PHE A 99 -11.76 -3.24 14.96
CA PHE A 99 -10.43 -3.74 14.64
C PHE A 99 -9.77 -2.93 13.50
N LEU A 100 -10.50 -2.72 12.40
CA LEU A 100 -9.97 -1.98 11.24
C LEU A 100 -9.69 -0.52 11.58
N SER A 101 -10.55 0.10 12.37
CA SER A 101 -10.33 1.47 12.87
C SER A 101 -9.04 1.56 13.70
N ALA A 102 -8.80 0.58 14.58
CA ALA A 102 -7.58 0.51 15.36
C ALA A 102 -6.33 0.30 14.48
N GLU A 103 -6.42 -0.54 13.43
CA GLU A 103 -5.33 -0.76 12.47
C GLU A 103 -5.02 0.52 11.66
N PHE A 104 -6.01 1.29 11.28
CA PHE A 104 -5.80 2.59 10.63
C PHE A 104 -5.17 3.61 11.58
N GLY A 105 -5.58 3.63 12.84
CA GLY A 105 -4.93 4.42 13.88
C GLY A 105 -3.44 4.06 14.00
N ARG A 106 -3.12 2.76 14.05
CA ARG A 106 -1.75 2.25 14.12
C ARG A 106 -0.93 2.63 12.88
N LEU A 107 -1.54 2.61 11.68
CA LEU A 107 -0.89 3.08 10.45
C LEU A 107 -0.57 4.57 10.51
N ILE A 108 -1.51 5.40 10.98
CA ILE A 108 -1.30 6.85 11.11
C ILE A 108 -0.19 7.15 12.11
N GLU A 109 -0.16 6.47 13.26
CA GLU A 109 0.91 6.63 14.25
C GLU A 109 2.28 6.25 13.69
N PHE A 110 2.37 5.13 12.97
CA PHE A 110 3.59 4.70 12.29
C PHE A 110 4.05 5.75 11.27
N LEU A 111 3.15 6.26 10.42
CA LEU A 111 3.47 7.29 9.44
C LEU A 111 3.90 8.60 10.12
N ASN A 112 3.25 9.00 11.20
CA ASN A 112 3.63 10.17 11.99
C ASN A 112 5.07 10.04 12.52
N ASP A 113 5.43 8.86 13.05
CA ASP A 113 6.78 8.61 13.55
C ASP A 113 7.81 8.65 12.43
N LYS A 114 7.57 7.96 11.32
CA LYS A 114 8.54 7.85 10.21
C LYS A 114 8.69 9.14 9.42
N LEU A 115 7.61 9.85 9.19
CA LEU A 115 7.62 11.13 8.44
C LEU A 115 7.97 12.34 9.33
N LYS A 116 8.09 12.14 10.66
CA LYS A 116 8.31 13.21 11.64
C LYS A 116 7.30 14.35 11.51
N ARG A 117 6.06 14.00 11.12
CA ARG A 117 4.95 14.91 10.91
C ARG A 117 3.69 14.32 11.51
N LYS A 118 2.90 15.14 12.21
CA LYS A 118 1.60 14.73 12.71
C LYS A 118 0.53 14.94 11.64
N ILE A 119 -0.15 13.86 11.26
CA ILE A 119 -1.34 13.89 10.40
C ILE A 119 -2.51 14.33 11.29
N GLU A 120 -3.08 15.50 10.99
CA GLU A 120 -4.22 16.05 11.70
C GLU A 120 -5.55 15.68 11.03
N TYR A 121 -6.65 15.90 11.73
CA TYR A 121 -8.00 15.63 11.20
C TYR A 121 -8.25 16.34 9.85
N LYS A 122 -7.81 17.59 9.71
CA LYS A 122 -7.92 18.36 8.46
C LYS A 122 -7.15 17.74 7.29
N ASP A 123 -6.00 17.09 7.58
CA ASP A 123 -5.22 16.40 6.54
C ASP A 123 -5.97 15.14 6.07
N LEU A 124 -6.62 14.42 6.99
CA LEU A 124 -7.48 13.28 6.65
C LEU A 124 -8.69 13.70 5.83
N GLU A 125 -9.39 14.77 6.23
CA GLU A 125 -10.51 15.31 5.43
C GLU A 125 -10.08 15.69 4.01
N LYS A 126 -8.89 16.30 3.88
CA LYS A 126 -8.32 16.63 2.59
C LYS A 126 -7.99 15.35 1.81
N GLY A 127 -7.33 14.37 2.42
CA GLY A 127 -6.98 13.10 1.79
C GLY A 127 -8.21 12.35 1.27
N ILE A 128 -9.31 12.34 2.02
CA ILE A 128 -10.59 11.76 1.59
C ILE A 128 -11.13 12.49 0.35
N LYS A 129 -11.14 13.84 0.36
CA LYS A 129 -11.61 14.64 -0.78
C LYS A 129 -10.75 14.41 -2.02
N ASP A 130 -9.43 14.42 -1.87
CA ASP A 130 -8.49 14.22 -2.97
C ASP A 130 -8.64 12.81 -3.58
N TYR A 131 -8.80 11.79 -2.73
CA TYR A 131 -9.04 10.42 -3.20
C TYR A 131 -10.40 10.26 -3.89
N ASN A 132 -11.47 10.82 -3.34
CA ASN A 132 -12.79 10.78 -3.98
C ASN A 132 -12.75 11.46 -5.36
N SER A 133 -12.11 12.63 -5.48
CA SER A 133 -11.93 13.30 -6.77
C SER A 133 -11.16 12.43 -7.79
N LEU A 134 -10.15 11.67 -7.30
CA LEU A 134 -9.44 10.70 -8.15
C LEU A 134 -10.35 9.56 -8.60
N VAL A 135 -11.17 9.03 -7.70
CA VAL A 135 -12.12 7.94 -8.02
C VAL A 135 -13.14 8.39 -9.06
N ASP A 136 -13.68 9.61 -8.92
CA ASP A 136 -14.61 10.19 -9.89
C ASP A 136 -13.95 10.33 -11.27
N TYR A 137 -12.74 10.89 -11.31
CA TYR A 137 -11.96 11.02 -12.54
C TYR A 137 -11.66 9.66 -13.21
N VAL A 138 -11.23 8.67 -12.42
CA VAL A 138 -10.96 7.31 -12.89
C VAL A 138 -12.23 6.66 -13.44
N THR A 139 -13.37 6.88 -12.79
CA THR A 139 -14.67 6.34 -13.22
C THR A 139 -15.10 6.96 -14.55
N GLU A 140 -14.93 8.26 -14.72
CA GLU A 140 -15.22 8.96 -15.96
C GLU A 140 -14.35 8.43 -17.11
N ILE A 141 -13.03 8.37 -16.93
CA ILE A 141 -12.12 7.83 -17.95
C ILE A 141 -12.45 6.37 -18.29
N SER A 142 -12.75 5.56 -17.27
CA SER A 142 -13.09 4.15 -17.47
C SER A 142 -14.34 3.94 -18.31
N SER A 143 -15.25 4.92 -18.34
CA SER A 143 -16.42 4.90 -19.20
C SER A 143 -16.12 5.28 -20.65
N GLN A 144 -15.00 5.98 -20.90
CA GLN A 144 -14.66 6.55 -22.21
C GLN A 144 -13.52 5.80 -22.93
N THR A 145 -12.71 5.02 -22.20
CA THR A 145 -11.51 4.35 -22.73
C THR A 145 -11.53 2.85 -22.45
N TYR A 146 -10.92 2.08 -23.38
CA TYR A 146 -10.82 0.63 -23.29
C TYR A 146 -9.39 0.14 -23.53
N GLY A 147 -9.05 -1.02 -22.98
CA GLY A 147 -7.82 -1.73 -23.26
C GLY A 147 -6.55 -1.15 -22.61
N SER A 148 -5.45 -1.11 -23.35
CA SER A 148 -4.12 -0.72 -22.81
C SER A 148 -4.03 0.74 -22.39
N GLU A 149 -4.79 1.63 -23.01
CA GLU A 149 -4.83 3.06 -22.67
C GLU A 149 -5.49 3.28 -21.30
N GLN A 150 -6.62 2.62 -21.06
CA GLN A 150 -7.27 2.61 -19.75
C GLN A 150 -6.30 2.11 -18.67
N GLY A 151 -5.58 1.02 -18.91
CA GLY A 151 -4.61 0.47 -17.96
C GLY A 151 -3.49 1.45 -17.63
N ARG A 152 -2.98 2.24 -18.61
CA ARG A 152 -1.95 3.25 -18.38
C ARG A 152 -2.45 4.42 -17.53
N LEU A 153 -3.65 4.92 -17.83
CA LEU A 153 -4.27 6.03 -17.09
C LEU A 153 -4.56 5.63 -15.63
N LEU A 154 -5.13 4.46 -15.41
CA LEU A 154 -5.37 3.93 -14.07
C LEU A 154 -4.07 3.76 -13.27
N THR A 155 -3.02 3.23 -13.88
CA THR A 155 -1.73 3.07 -13.21
C THR A 155 -1.11 4.43 -12.85
N GLY A 156 -1.24 5.44 -13.70
CA GLY A 156 -0.78 6.79 -13.45
C GLY A 156 -1.52 7.42 -12.26
N ALA A 157 -2.83 7.34 -12.26
CA ALA A 157 -3.70 7.87 -11.22
C ALA A 157 -3.35 7.31 -9.82
N PHE A 158 -3.19 5.99 -9.71
CA PHE A 158 -2.83 5.34 -8.45
C PHE A 158 -1.37 5.49 -8.00
N ASN A 159 -0.54 6.15 -8.79
CA ASN A 159 0.83 6.51 -8.43
C ASN A 159 1.00 7.99 -8.09
N GLY A 160 -0.09 8.71 -7.86
CA GLY A 160 -0.05 10.12 -7.47
C GLY A 160 0.52 11.06 -8.54
N LYS A 161 0.29 10.75 -9.83
CA LYS A 161 0.72 11.60 -10.98
C LYS A 161 -0.45 12.31 -11.59
#